data_9383bc2e11bb6fcc841deb74210b7b6b
#
_entry.id   9383bc2e11bb6fcc841deb74210b7b6b
#
_cell.length_a   1.000
_cell.length_b   1.000
_cell.length_c   1.000
_cell.angle_alpha   90.00
_cell.angle_beta   90.00
_cell.angle_gamma   90.00
#
_symmetry.space_group_name_H-M   'P 1'
#
loop_
_entity.id
_entity.type
_entity.pdbx_description
1 polymer ?
#
loop_
_entity_poly.entity_id
_entity_poly.type
_entity_poly.pdbx_seq_one_letter_code
_entity_poly.pdbx_strand_id
1 'polypeptide(L)'
;VTNNAAPYRRPLWSHIGAKSHLEVRILESDKQLTRHGRRGKDWMIGEPELHRGYTIRSMHTLCVGRGERLFYFLLGGLQRRVFLDAVLIGGWDSPAYWQVLAMAKLRRVRSVGFYESTLASQHHTSGPVAMIRRAFFRSLDAVVVPGQAAHDALRQMGVSDSRIYVGFNAVDVDSFRRPRDWDEPSGDGHHFIYVGQLIPRKNVDSLLDAFLQIRRPGDTLTFIGSGDLAASLRQKAETVAPDGSVRFAPAVHNASVPELLWRSHTLVLPSLEEVWGLVVNEALAAGLHVVVAEGAGVASSVRTHRGVFVCDPSCVSVADAMSQSRAGWEGPIQDPEILRYTPERFAEVFIEAMALDPVRG
;
A
#
# COMPACT_ATOMS: atom_id res chain seq x y z
N VAL A 1 1.70 17.08 2.93
CA VAL A 1 1.88 16.73 4.35
C VAL A 1 1.41 15.29 4.56
N THR A 2 2.20 14.45 5.19
CA THR A 2 1.89 13.03 5.46
C THR A 2 2.45 12.58 6.81
N ASN A 3 1.97 11.44 7.34
CA ASN A 3 2.43 10.94 8.63
C ASN A 3 3.92 10.56 8.60
N ASN A 4 4.38 9.88 7.55
CA ASN A 4 5.72 9.30 7.46
C ASN A 4 6.25 9.26 6.03
N ALA A 5 7.56 9.00 5.89
CA ALA A 5 8.26 8.91 4.61
C ALA A 5 8.24 7.47 4.06
N ALA A 6 7.05 6.96 3.73
CA ALA A 6 6.90 5.61 3.21
C ALA A 6 7.78 5.37 1.97
N PRO A 7 8.64 4.34 1.95
CA PRO A 7 9.58 4.08 0.86
C PRO A 7 8.91 3.94 -0.51
N TYR A 8 7.78 3.27 -0.56
CA TYR A 8 7.01 3.04 -1.79
C TYR A 8 6.38 4.32 -2.38
N ARG A 9 6.33 5.43 -1.63
CA ARG A 9 5.86 6.74 -2.11
C ARG A 9 6.97 7.60 -2.70
N ARG A 10 8.23 7.26 -2.45
CA ARG A 10 9.37 8.06 -2.93
C ARG A 10 9.42 8.17 -4.45
N PRO A 11 9.18 7.11 -5.26
CA PRO A 11 9.09 7.24 -6.71
C PRO A 11 7.99 8.22 -7.16
N LEU A 12 6.80 8.16 -6.56
CA LEU A 12 5.72 9.10 -6.82
C LEU A 12 6.13 10.55 -6.55
N TRP A 13 6.78 10.82 -5.40
CA TRP A 13 7.25 12.16 -5.05
C TRP A 13 8.34 12.66 -6.01
N SER A 14 9.23 11.78 -6.46
CA SER A 14 10.25 12.13 -7.47
C SER A 14 9.62 12.60 -8.77
N HIS A 15 8.59 11.93 -9.26
CA HIS A 15 7.89 12.31 -10.49
C HIS A 15 7.08 13.60 -10.33
N ILE A 16 6.40 13.82 -9.19
CA ILE A 16 5.75 15.10 -8.91
C ILE A 16 6.80 16.23 -8.83
N GLY A 17 7.91 15.98 -8.13
CA GLY A 17 8.97 16.97 -7.96
C GLY A 17 9.74 17.28 -9.23
N ALA A 18 9.79 16.38 -10.21
CA ALA A 18 10.37 16.65 -11.51
C ALA A 18 9.54 17.66 -12.34
N LYS A 19 8.24 17.77 -12.06
CA LYS A 19 7.30 18.67 -12.74
C LYS A 19 6.90 19.89 -11.89
N SER A 20 7.36 19.98 -10.64
CA SER A 20 7.00 21.05 -9.70
C SER A 20 8.06 21.20 -8.60
N HIS A 21 8.00 22.29 -7.85
CA HIS A 21 8.81 22.42 -6.63
C HIS A 21 8.09 21.73 -5.46
N LEU A 22 8.41 20.44 -5.19
CA LEU A 22 7.77 19.64 -4.16
C LEU A 22 8.54 19.67 -2.84
N GLU A 23 7.88 20.05 -1.77
CA GLU A 23 8.35 19.88 -0.40
C GLU A 23 7.45 18.91 0.38
N VAL A 24 8.00 17.76 0.77
CA VAL A 24 7.31 16.75 1.56
C VAL A 24 7.50 17.06 3.06
N ARG A 25 6.41 17.25 3.77
CA ARG A 25 6.38 17.53 5.20
C ARG A 25 5.88 16.33 5.98
N ILE A 26 6.69 15.85 6.92
CA ILE A 26 6.43 14.64 7.70
C ILE A 26 6.01 15.01 9.12
N LEU A 27 4.89 14.45 9.60
CA LEU A 27 4.36 14.67 10.95
C LEU A 27 5.13 13.87 12.01
N GLU A 28 5.48 12.60 11.70
CA GLU A 28 6.20 11.70 12.59
C GLU A 28 7.71 11.84 12.37
N SER A 29 8.43 12.35 13.36
CA SER A 29 9.88 12.49 13.29
C SER A 29 10.59 11.12 13.42
N ASP A 30 11.85 11.02 12.94
CA ASP A 30 12.66 9.81 13.05
C ASP A 30 12.84 9.35 14.52
N LYS A 31 12.91 10.30 15.46
CA LYS A 31 12.95 10.01 16.90
C LYS A 31 11.67 9.33 17.39
N GLN A 32 10.51 9.74 16.88
CA GLN A 32 9.23 9.12 17.21
C GLN A 32 9.10 7.75 16.56
N LEU A 33 9.51 7.59 15.28
CA LEU A 33 9.58 6.31 14.59
C LEU A 33 10.43 5.28 15.34
N THR A 34 11.63 5.68 15.78
CA THR A 34 12.54 4.83 16.58
C THR A 34 11.92 4.45 17.92
N ARG A 35 11.30 5.41 18.61
CA ARG A 35 10.64 5.17 19.90
C ARG A 35 9.47 4.20 19.81
N HIS A 36 8.73 4.24 18.72
CA HIS A 36 7.58 3.37 18.51
C HIS A 36 7.95 1.98 17.97
N GLY A 37 9.17 1.80 17.42
CA GLY A 37 9.71 0.50 17.00
C GLY A 37 8.92 -0.26 15.93
N ARG A 38 8.03 0.43 15.21
CA ARG A 38 7.02 -0.22 14.35
C ARG A 38 7.45 -0.42 12.90
N ARG A 39 8.53 0.25 12.48
CA ARG A 39 8.92 0.34 11.06
C ARG A 39 10.41 0.21 10.92
N GLY A 40 10.85 -0.31 9.78
CA GLY A 40 12.25 -0.45 9.43
C GLY A 40 12.97 0.90 9.27
N LYS A 41 14.30 0.88 9.21
CA LYS A 41 15.14 2.08 9.01
C LYS A 41 14.87 2.78 7.68
N ASP A 42 14.36 2.07 6.69
CA ASP A 42 13.96 2.57 5.37
C ASP A 42 12.80 3.58 5.40
N TRP A 43 12.06 3.62 6.52
CA TRP A 43 11.00 4.60 6.80
C TRP A 43 11.50 5.91 7.40
N MET A 44 12.77 5.98 7.81
CA MET A 44 13.37 7.18 8.37
C MET A 44 13.62 8.21 7.26
N ILE A 45 13.52 9.47 7.63
CA ILE A 45 13.82 10.59 6.74
C ILE A 45 15.32 10.60 6.42
N GLY A 46 16.15 10.26 7.42
CA GLY A 46 17.60 10.35 7.35
C GLY A 46 18.10 11.80 7.44
N GLU A 47 19.32 12.05 7.01
CA GLU A 47 19.80 13.42 6.77
C GLU A 47 19.01 14.01 5.59
N PRO A 48 18.81 15.35 5.57
CA PRO A 48 18.07 16.00 4.47
C PRO A 48 18.84 15.85 3.16
N GLU A 49 18.72 14.70 2.53
CA GLU A 49 19.20 14.47 1.18
C GLU A 49 18.25 15.15 0.21
N LEU A 50 18.84 15.87 -0.75
CA LEU A 50 18.11 16.33 -1.92
C LEU A 50 17.76 15.09 -2.75
N HIS A 51 16.62 14.51 -2.48
CA HIS A 51 16.09 13.45 -3.34
C HIS A 51 15.84 14.04 -4.73
N ARG A 52 15.99 13.23 -5.78
CA ARG A 52 15.77 13.69 -7.15
C ARG A 52 14.42 14.42 -7.27
N GLY A 53 14.46 15.75 -7.35
CA GLY A 53 13.31 16.61 -7.61
C GLY A 53 12.48 17.04 -6.40
N TYR A 54 12.73 16.60 -5.16
CA TYR A 54 11.97 17.03 -4.00
C TYR A 54 12.79 17.08 -2.71
N THR A 55 12.29 17.80 -1.70
CA THR A 55 12.90 17.84 -0.37
C THR A 55 11.96 17.21 0.67
N ILE A 56 12.53 16.55 1.70
CA ILE A 56 11.76 16.03 2.85
C ILE A 56 12.17 16.80 4.10
N ARG A 57 11.19 17.18 4.91
CA ARG A 57 11.43 17.83 6.21
C ARG A 57 10.43 17.36 7.27
N SER A 58 10.91 17.14 8.49
CA SER A 58 10.03 16.94 9.64
C SER A 58 9.32 18.23 10.03
N MET A 59 8.09 18.12 10.50
CA MET A 59 7.34 19.22 11.11
C MET A 59 7.53 19.20 12.62
N HIS A 60 7.47 20.36 13.26
CA HIS A 60 7.40 20.45 14.71
C HIS A 60 5.98 20.07 15.15
N THR A 61 5.85 18.90 15.77
CA THR A 61 4.57 18.34 16.21
C THR A 61 4.59 17.96 17.67
N LEU A 62 3.46 18.13 18.34
CA LEU A 62 3.14 17.46 19.59
C LEU A 62 2.40 16.15 19.23
N CYS A 63 2.95 15.03 19.67
CA CYS A 63 2.33 13.72 19.50
C CYS A 63 1.63 13.32 20.80
N VAL A 64 0.34 12.99 20.73
CA VAL A 64 -0.49 12.54 21.86
C VAL A 64 -1.13 11.21 21.50
N GLY A 65 -1.11 10.26 22.44
CA GLY A 65 -1.72 8.94 22.24
C GLY A 65 -0.82 7.79 22.67
N ARG A 66 -1.32 6.58 22.52
CA ARG A 66 -0.59 5.32 22.81
C ARG A 66 -0.94 4.26 21.77
N GLY A 67 0.01 3.36 21.56
CA GLY A 67 -0.20 2.23 20.66
C GLY A 67 -0.42 2.73 19.22
N GLU A 68 -1.45 2.27 18.54
CA GLU A 68 -1.77 2.65 17.13
C GLU A 68 -2.54 3.97 17.02
N ARG A 69 -3.02 4.51 18.10
CA ARG A 69 -3.80 5.76 18.12
C ARG A 69 -2.91 6.93 18.50
N LEU A 70 -2.16 7.45 17.53
CA LEU A 70 -1.30 8.62 17.68
C LEU A 70 -1.93 9.80 16.94
N PHE A 71 -2.06 10.92 17.66
CA PHE A 71 -2.57 12.17 17.10
C PHE A 71 -1.48 13.22 17.10
N TYR A 72 -1.30 13.88 15.99
CA TYR A 72 -0.30 14.93 15.81
C TYR A 72 -0.97 16.30 15.80
N PHE A 73 -0.39 17.23 16.55
CA PHE A 73 -0.75 18.64 16.55
C PHE A 73 0.44 19.44 16.05
N LEU A 74 0.25 20.36 15.14
CA LEU A 74 1.31 21.26 14.69
C LEU A 74 1.61 22.27 15.78
N LEU A 75 2.88 22.36 16.15
CA LEU A 75 3.43 23.40 17.03
C LEU A 75 3.97 24.53 16.14
N GLY A 76 3.19 25.56 15.93
CA GLY A 76 3.51 26.68 15.04
C GLY A 76 2.85 26.56 13.64
N GLY A 77 2.68 27.70 12.97
CA GLY A 77 2.11 27.72 11.62
C GLY A 77 3.12 27.25 10.56
N LEU A 78 2.63 26.85 9.38
CA LEU A 78 3.44 26.82 8.18
C LEU A 78 4.08 28.19 8.01
N GLN A 79 5.39 28.22 7.81
CA GLN A 79 6.16 29.49 7.74
C GLN A 79 5.44 30.52 6.86
N ARG A 80 5.25 31.73 7.36
CA ARG A 80 4.44 32.80 6.75
C ARG A 80 4.88 33.21 5.31
N ARG A 81 6.07 32.80 4.87
CA ARG A 81 6.73 33.27 3.64
C ARG A 81 6.74 32.26 2.48
N VAL A 82 6.10 31.09 2.62
CA VAL A 82 6.08 30.13 1.50
C VAL A 82 4.85 30.40 0.65
N PHE A 83 5.08 30.84 -0.60
CA PHE A 83 4.03 30.84 -1.62
C PHE A 83 3.78 29.39 -2.02
N LEU A 84 2.55 28.94 -1.88
CA LEU A 84 2.12 27.59 -2.26
C LEU A 84 0.97 27.72 -3.27
N ASP A 85 1.10 27.01 -4.38
CA ASP A 85 0.01 26.87 -5.35
C ASP A 85 -1.00 25.83 -4.88
N ALA A 86 -0.52 24.73 -4.33
CA ALA A 86 -1.36 23.66 -3.78
C ALA A 86 -0.75 23.02 -2.53
N VAL A 87 -1.58 22.38 -1.72
CA VAL A 87 -1.16 21.53 -0.61
C VAL A 87 -1.81 20.17 -0.71
N LEU A 88 -0.99 19.10 -0.74
CA LEU A 88 -1.44 17.72 -0.68
C LEU A 88 -1.48 17.26 0.78
N ILE A 89 -2.62 16.72 1.22
CA ILE A 89 -2.90 16.29 2.59
C ILE A 89 -3.14 14.78 2.59
N GLY A 90 -2.19 14.02 3.15
CA GLY A 90 -2.16 12.56 3.11
C GLY A 90 -2.92 11.84 4.23
N GLY A 91 -3.80 12.55 4.95
CA GLY A 91 -4.63 11.97 6.01
C GLY A 91 -5.69 12.94 6.51
N TRP A 92 -6.53 12.49 7.43
CA TRP A 92 -7.64 13.27 8.01
C TRP A 92 -7.83 13.02 9.52
N ASP A 93 -7.26 11.95 10.03
CA ASP A 93 -7.45 11.37 11.36
C ASP A 93 -6.66 12.09 12.46
N SER A 94 -5.79 13.01 12.10
CA SER A 94 -4.96 13.77 13.03
C SER A 94 -5.27 15.26 12.97
N PRO A 95 -5.32 15.97 14.12
CA PRO A 95 -5.56 17.43 14.16
C PRO A 95 -4.62 18.23 13.26
N ALA A 96 -3.39 17.79 13.07
CA ALA A 96 -2.42 18.42 12.17
C ALA A 96 -2.96 18.60 10.74
N TYR A 97 -3.68 17.61 10.21
CA TYR A 97 -4.26 17.69 8.87
C TYR A 97 -5.36 18.76 8.76
N TRP A 98 -6.17 18.89 9.81
CA TRP A 98 -7.17 19.92 9.91
C TRP A 98 -6.56 21.32 10.02
N GLN A 99 -5.46 21.46 10.79
CA GLN A 99 -4.71 22.71 10.87
C GLN A 99 -4.13 23.11 9.50
N VAL A 100 -3.59 22.14 8.74
CA VAL A 100 -3.10 22.37 7.36
C VAL A 100 -4.25 22.76 6.44
N LEU A 101 -5.39 22.08 6.49
CA LEU A 101 -6.57 22.42 5.70
C LEU A 101 -7.08 23.83 6.01
N ALA A 102 -7.21 24.17 7.30
CA ALA A 102 -7.64 25.51 7.71
C ALA A 102 -6.69 26.60 7.19
N MET A 103 -5.36 26.37 7.29
CA MET A 103 -4.37 27.31 6.75
C MET A 103 -4.45 27.43 5.21
N ALA A 104 -4.69 26.32 4.50
CA ALA A 104 -4.89 26.35 3.04
C ALA A 104 -6.09 27.20 2.66
N LYS A 105 -7.24 27.01 3.33
CA LYS A 105 -8.45 27.79 3.09
C LYS A 105 -8.25 29.28 3.41
N LEU A 106 -7.64 29.62 4.54
CA LEU A 106 -7.35 31.02 4.92
C LEU A 106 -6.43 31.72 3.91
N ARG A 107 -5.52 30.98 3.29
CA ARG A 107 -4.57 31.54 2.30
C ARG A 107 -5.05 31.40 0.85
N ARG A 108 -6.21 30.82 0.63
CA ARG A 108 -6.75 30.51 -0.70
C ARG A 108 -5.82 29.60 -1.54
N VAL A 109 -5.09 28.71 -0.86
CA VAL A 109 -4.25 27.67 -1.47
C VAL A 109 -5.12 26.47 -1.78
N ARG A 110 -4.98 25.89 -2.98
CA ARG A 110 -5.70 24.68 -3.38
C ARG A 110 -5.37 23.51 -2.47
N SER A 111 -6.38 22.88 -1.89
CA SER A 111 -6.26 21.76 -0.95
C SER A 111 -6.64 20.45 -1.63
N VAL A 112 -5.71 19.53 -1.73
CA VAL A 112 -5.89 18.21 -2.34
C VAL A 112 -5.70 17.12 -1.29
N GLY A 113 -6.66 16.21 -1.16
CA GLY A 113 -6.55 15.04 -0.28
C GLY A 113 -6.06 13.81 -1.02
N PHE A 114 -5.54 12.86 -0.27
CA PHE A 114 -5.33 11.49 -0.73
C PHE A 114 -6.12 10.54 0.16
N TYR A 115 -6.94 9.67 -0.45
CA TYR A 115 -7.81 8.76 0.28
C TYR A 115 -7.76 7.34 -0.31
N GLU A 116 -7.30 6.38 0.49
CA GLU A 116 -7.08 5.00 0.04
C GLU A 116 -8.13 4.02 0.57
N SER A 117 -8.88 4.37 1.63
CA SER A 117 -9.80 3.43 2.26
C SER A 117 -11.02 3.14 1.39
N THR A 118 -11.45 1.91 1.39
CA THR A 118 -12.66 1.43 0.71
C THR A 118 -13.83 1.33 1.72
N LEU A 119 -15.03 1.04 1.25
CA LEU A 119 -16.17 0.80 2.14
C LEU A 119 -15.91 -0.39 3.08
N ALA A 120 -15.24 -1.42 2.59
CA ALA A 120 -14.89 -2.62 3.38
C ALA A 120 -13.85 -2.33 4.48
N SER A 121 -12.93 -1.37 4.24
CA SER A 121 -11.87 -1.02 5.21
C SER A 121 -12.27 0.11 6.18
N GLN A 122 -13.52 0.57 6.16
CA GLN A 122 -14.02 1.62 7.04
C GLN A 122 -14.62 1.06 8.32
N HIS A 123 -13.91 1.13 9.44
CA HIS A 123 -14.42 0.69 10.75
C HIS A 123 -15.59 1.54 11.30
N HIS A 124 -15.66 2.82 10.92
CA HIS A 124 -16.69 3.76 11.39
C HIS A 124 -17.50 4.27 10.20
N THR A 125 -18.62 3.63 9.89
CA THR A 125 -19.54 4.02 8.81
C THR A 125 -20.57 5.06 9.25
N SER A 126 -20.80 5.19 10.57
CA SER A 126 -21.74 6.12 11.20
C SER A 126 -21.15 6.77 12.46
N GLY A 127 -21.87 7.71 13.05
CA GLY A 127 -21.46 8.40 14.28
C GLY A 127 -20.45 9.53 14.07
N PRO A 128 -19.90 10.09 15.17
CA PRO A 128 -19.08 11.31 15.12
C PRO A 128 -17.82 11.18 14.24
N VAL A 129 -17.14 10.05 14.28
CA VAL A 129 -15.94 9.80 13.49
C VAL A 129 -16.24 9.84 11.99
N ALA A 130 -17.36 9.20 11.56
CA ALA A 130 -17.80 9.24 10.18
C ALA A 130 -18.20 10.67 9.76
N MET A 131 -18.84 11.42 10.64
CA MET A 131 -19.22 12.82 10.37
C MET A 131 -17.98 13.70 10.19
N ILE A 132 -17.00 13.60 11.05
CA ILE A 132 -15.73 14.35 10.97
C ILE A 132 -15.01 14.00 9.67
N ARG A 133 -14.89 12.72 9.32
CA ARG A 133 -14.27 12.27 8.06
C ARG A 133 -15.00 12.86 6.84
N ARG A 134 -16.33 12.78 6.79
CA ARG A 134 -17.15 13.37 5.71
C ARG A 134 -16.92 14.88 5.60
N ALA A 135 -16.92 15.59 6.74
CA ALA A 135 -16.68 17.03 6.77
C ALA A 135 -15.30 17.37 6.19
N PHE A 136 -14.27 16.60 6.55
CA PHE A 136 -12.91 16.80 6.03
C PHE A 136 -12.87 16.68 4.51
N PHE A 137 -13.27 15.52 3.95
CA PHE A 137 -13.16 15.27 2.51
C PHE A 137 -14.08 16.17 1.67
N ARG A 138 -15.25 16.54 2.19
CA ARG A 138 -16.13 17.51 1.54
C ARG A 138 -15.57 18.94 1.53
N SER A 139 -14.65 19.26 2.43
CA SER A 139 -14.02 20.59 2.52
C SER A 139 -12.83 20.76 1.59
N LEU A 140 -12.28 19.68 1.02
CA LEU A 140 -11.16 19.70 0.09
C LEU A 140 -11.59 20.19 -1.30
N ASP A 141 -10.68 20.81 -2.03
CA ASP A 141 -10.93 21.26 -3.40
C ASP A 141 -10.86 20.10 -4.41
N ALA A 142 -9.99 19.10 -4.12
CA ALA A 142 -9.89 17.84 -4.87
C ALA A 142 -9.46 16.69 -3.95
N VAL A 143 -9.73 15.44 -4.37
CA VAL A 143 -9.26 14.24 -3.68
C VAL A 143 -8.77 13.24 -4.71
N VAL A 144 -7.54 12.73 -4.54
CA VAL A 144 -6.99 11.64 -5.34
C VAL A 144 -7.29 10.31 -4.63
N VAL A 145 -7.69 9.32 -5.40
CA VAL A 145 -7.97 7.96 -4.92
C VAL A 145 -7.26 6.91 -5.78
N PRO A 146 -6.83 5.77 -5.21
CA PRO A 146 -6.10 4.74 -5.94
C PRO A 146 -7.01 3.70 -6.62
N GLY A 147 -8.21 4.02 -7.01
CA GLY A 147 -9.10 3.09 -7.70
C GLY A 147 -10.57 3.31 -7.40
N GLN A 148 -11.42 2.54 -8.09
CA GLN A 148 -12.88 2.71 -8.06
C GLN A 148 -13.49 2.47 -6.66
N ALA A 149 -12.99 1.49 -5.90
CA ALA A 149 -13.51 1.19 -4.56
C ALA A 149 -13.36 2.38 -3.58
N ALA A 150 -12.25 3.12 -3.65
CA ALA A 150 -12.06 4.32 -2.84
C ALA A 150 -12.86 5.52 -3.39
N HIS A 151 -13.04 5.62 -4.72
CA HIS A 151 -13.93 6.59 -5.35
C HIS A 151 -15.36 6.42 -4.82
N ASP A 152 -15.91 5.21 -4.85
CA ASP A 152 -17.26 4.91 -4.40
C ASP A 152 -17.46 5.23 -2.93
N ALA A 153 -16.44 4.98 -2.10
CA ALA A 153 -16.44 5.36 -0.70
C ALA A 153 -16.55 6.89 -0.50
N LEU A 154 -15.84 7.70 -1.30
CA LEU A 154 -15.95 9.15 -1.25
C LEU A 154 -17.31 9.66 -1.75
N ARG A 155 -17.86 9.03 -2.80
CA ARG A 155 -19.20 9.34 -3.30
C ARG A 155 -20.27 9.15 -2.21
N GLN A 156 -20.20 8.06 -1.45
CA GLN A 156 -21.09 7.84 -0.32
C GLN A 156 -20.91 8.86 0.80
N MET A 157 -19.72 9.46 0.94
CA MET A 157 -19.51 10.58 1.86
C MET A 157 -20.06 11.90 1.35
N GLY A 158 -20.54 11.95 0.10
CA GLY A 158 -21.10 13.17 -0.52
C GLY A 158 -20.04 14.08 -1.13
N VAL A 159 -18.87 13.54 -1.53
CA VAL A 159 -17.91 14.26 -2.36
C VAL A 159 -18.37 14.19 -3.82
N SER A 160 -18.34 15.32 -4.54
CA SER A 160 -18.73 15.38 -5.96
C SER A 160 -17.71 14.67 -6.85
N ASP A 161 -18.18 13.95 -7.89
CA ASP A 161 -17.32 13.29 -8.90
C ASP A 161 -16.32 14.26 -9.52
N SER A 162 -16.72 15.49 -9.79
CA SER A 162 -15.85 16.52 -10.37
C SER A 162 -14.65 16.91 -9.50
N ARG A 163 -14.61 16.46 -8.25
CA ARG A 163 -13.50 16.66 -7.31
C ARG A 163 -12.72 15.41 -7.00
N ILE A 164 -13.14 14.25 -7.53
CA ILE A 164 -12.46 12.97 -7.29
C ILE A 164 -11.63 12.61 -8.52
N TYR A 165 -10.34 12.45 -8.31
CA TYR A 165 -9.36 12.07 -9.33
C TYR A 165 -8.94 10.62 -9.08
N VAL A 166 -9.29 9.74 -10.01
CA VAL A 166 -9.04 8.30 -9.88
C VAL A 166 -7.72 7.96 -10.54
N GLY A 167 -6.79 7.45 -9.75
CA GLY A 167 -5.54 6.88 -10.22
C GLY A 167 -5.44 5.39 -9.91
N PHE A 168 -4.22 4.89 -9.90
CA PHE A 168 -3.90 3.53 -9.49
C PHE A 168 -2.68 3.58 -8.56
N ASN A 169 -2.79 3.06 -7.33
CA ASN A 169 -1.67 3.10 -6.39
C ASN A 169 -0.52 2.25 -6.94
N ALA A 170 0.57 2.92 -7.29
CA ALA A 170 1.65 2.33 -8.06
C ALA A 170 2.89 2.06 -7.18
N VAL A 171 3.61 1.00 -7.53
CA VAL A 171 4.96 0.71 -7.08
C VAL A 171 5.94 0.94 -8.23
N ASP A 172 7.23 0.97 -7.94
CA ASP A 172 8.26 0.95 -8.99
C ASP A 172 8.28 -0.44 -9.65
N VAL A 173 7.40 -0.61 -10.65
CA VAL A 173 7.17 -1.90 -11.32
C VAL A 173 8.42 -2.44 -11.99
N ASP A 174 9.32 -1.57 -12.45
CA ASP A 174 10.56 -1.99 -13.11
C ASP A 174 11.52 -2.68 -12.13
N SER A 175 11.52 -2.27 -10.87
CA SER A 175 12.31 -2.93 -9.81
C SER A 175 11.83 -4.36 -9.50
N PHE A 176 10.59 -4.69 -9.83
CA PHE A 176 10.03 -6.04 -9.61
C PHE A 176 10.01 -6.89 -10.86
N ARG A 177 10.22 -6.31 -12.04
CA ARG A 177 10.23 -7.05 -13.31
C ARG A 177 11.27 -8.15 -13.24
N ARG A 178 10.87 -9.41 -13.52
CA ARG A 178 11.75 -10.56 -13.56
C ARG A 178 12.80 -10.39 -14.67
N PRO A 179 14.10 -10.57 -14.39
CA PRO A 179 15.12 -10.61 -15.43
C PRO A 179 14.85 -11.74 -16.43
N ARG A 180 15.12 -11.51 -17.71
CA ARG A 180 14.85 -12.51 -18.78
C ARG A 180 15.73 -13.77 -18.67
N ASP A 181 16.88 -13.62 -18.06
CA ASP A 181 17.88 -14.67 -17.81
C ASP A 181 17.76 -15.30 -16.42
N TRP A 182 16.64 -15.03 -15.72
CA TRP A 182 16.39 -15.63 -14.41
C TRP A 182 15.99 -17.10 -14.56
N ASP A 183 16.77 -17.97 -13.94
CA ASP A 183 16.46 -19.39 -13.92
C ASP A 183 15.24 -19.69 -13.06
N GLU A 184 14.28 -20.42 -13.63
CA GLU A 184 13.12 -20.90 -12.88
C GLU A 184 13.57 -21.83 -11.75
N PRO A 185 12.89 -21.79 -10.57
CA PRO A 185 13.18 -22.74 -9.51
C PRO A 185 13.05 -24.17 -10.04
N SER A 186 14.09 -24.96 -9.90
CA SER A 186 14.07 -26.36 -10.32
C SER A 186 13.18 -27.20 -9.38
N GLY A 187 12.24 -27.95 -9.95
CA GLY A 187 11.35 -28.87 -9.21
C GLY A 187 9.94 -28.94 -9.79
N ASP A 188 9.23 -30.02 -9.52
CA ASP A 188 7.87 -30.26 -10.03
C ASP A 188 6.76 -29.63 -9.16
N GLY A 189 7.11 -28.94 -8.06
CA GLY A 189 6.16 -28.38 -7.11
C GLY A 189 5.80 -26.92 -7.40
N HIS A 190 4.61 -26.53 -6.96
CA HIS A 190 4.15 -25.14 -7.05
C HIS A 190 4.53 -24.33 -5.80
N HIS A 191 5.15 -23.16 -6.00
CA HIS A 191 5.65 -22.31 -4.91
C HIS A 191 4.70 -21.16 -4.65
N PHE A 192 3.95 -21.23 -3.53
CA PHE A 192 3.13 -20.15 -3.02
C PHE A 192 3.94 -19.25 -2.10
N ILE A 193 3.67 -17.96 -2.13
CA ILE A 193 4.32 -16.97 -1.27
C ILE A 193 3.29 -16.03 -0.65
N TYR A 194 3.52 -15.67 0.60
CA TYR A 194 2.87 -14.59 1.32
C TYR A 194 3.93 -13.58 1.79
N VAL A 195 3.70 -12.30 1.54
CA VAL A 195 4.59 -11.22 2.00
C VAL A 195 3.76 -10.19 2.76
N GLY A 196 4.05 -9.99 4.05
CA GLY A 196 3.31 -9.04 4.88
C GLY A 196 3.37 -9.32 6.37
N GLN A 197 2.63 -8.53 7.14
CA GLN A 197 2.52 -8.73 8.59
C GLN A 197 1.75 -10.02 8.91
N LEU A 198 2.26 -10.80 9.88
CA LEU A 198 1.60 -12.01 10.37
C LEU A 198 0.66 -11.67 11.53
N ILE A 199 -0.49 -11.09 11.21
CA ILE A 199 -1.50 -10.58 12.15
C ILE A 199 -2.92 -11.01 11.73
N PRO A 200 -3.92 -11.02 12.65
CA PRO A 200 -5.25 -11.60 12.40
C PRO A 200 -5.97 -11.03 11.17
N ARG A 201 -5.95 -9.71 10.94
CA ARG A 201 -6.62 -9.09 9.78
C ARG A 201 -6.05 -9.53 8.44
N LYS A 202 -4.83 -10.09 8.40
CA LYS A 202 -4.19 -10.63 7.20
C LYS A 202 -4.58 -12.08 6.90
N ASN A 203 -5.34 -12.72 7.82
CA ASN A 203 -5.94 -14.04 7.63
C ASN A 203 -4.94 -15.16 7.30
N VAL A 204 -3.74 -15.05 7.86
CA VAL A 204 -2.62 -15.97 7.57
C VAL A 204 -2.85 -17.40 8.11
N ASP A 205 -3.69 -17.56 9.14
CA ASP A 205 -4.09 -18.88 9.62
C ASP A 205 -4.92 -19.63 8.57
N SER A 206 -5.93 -18.95 7.97
CA SER A 206 -6.73 -19.52 6.88
C SER A 206 -5.89 -19.84 5.66
N LEU A 207 -4.84 -19.06 5.37
CA LEU A 207 -3.91 -19.38 4.29
C LEU A 207 -3.15 -20.67 4.55
N LEU A 208 -2.64 -20.85 5.76
CA LEU A 208 -1.96 -22.09 6.13
C LEU A 208 -2.92 -23.29 5.98
N ASP A 209 -4.13 -23.18 6.50
CA ASP A 209 -5.14 -24.26 6.40
C ASP A 209 -5.55 -24.54 4.95
N ALA A 210 -5.72 -23.51 4.12
CA ALA A 210 -6.01 -23.65 2.69
C ALA A 210 -4.89 -24.38 1.96
N PHE A 211 -3.63 -24.02 2.20
CA PHE A 211 -2.48 -24.70 1.61
C PHE A 211 -2.44 -26.18 2.00
N LEU A 212 -2.63 -26.49 3.30
CA LEU A 212 -2.63 -27.87 3.81
C LEU A 212 -3.72 -28.75 3.17
N GLN A 213 -4.86 -28.18 2.80
CA GLN A 213 -5.94 -28.89 2.12
C GLN A 213 -5.60 -29.30 0.68
N ILE A 214 -4.81 -28.46 -0.01
CA ILE A 214 -4.58 -28.63 -1.45
C ILE A 214 -3.18 -29.09 -1.83
N ARG A 215 -2.21 -29.04 -0.90
CA ARG A 215 -0.80 -29.30 -1.19
C ARG A 215 -0.58 -30.66 -1.82
N ARG A 216 0.35 -30.72 -2.75
CA ARG A 216 0.86 -31.91 -3.42
C ARG A 216 2.33 -32.10 -3.06
N PRO A 217 2.93 -33.30 -3.27
CA PRO A 217 4.36 -33.47 -3.16
C PRO A 217 5.13 -32.43 -3.98
N GLY A 218 6.11 -31.80 -3.37
CA GLY A 218 6.90 -30.72 -3.98
C GLY A 218 6.34 -29.30 -3.81
N ASP A 219 5.03 -29.12 -3.53
CA ASP A 219 4.47 -27.79 -3.29
C ASP A 219 5.04 -27.16 -2.02
N THR A 220 5.24 -25.84 -2.06
CA THR A 220 5.69 -25.09 -0.88
C THR A 220 4.86 -23.83 -0.65
N LEU A 221 4.73 -23.43 0.62
CA LEU A 221 4.20 -22.13 1.03
C LEU A 221 5.26 -21.41 1.88
N THR A 222 5.67 -20.23 1.43
CA THR A 222 6.63 -19.40 2.15
C THR A 222 5.95 -18.16 2.71
N PHE A 223 6.02 -17.97 4.05
CA PHE A 223 5.61 -16.76 4.73
C PHE A 223 6.81 -15.85 4.94
N ILE A 224 6.72 -14.60 4.47
CA ILE A 224 7.74 -13.57 4.67
C ILE A 224 7.15 -12.43 5.47
N GLY A 225 7.67 -12.21 6.67
CA GLY A 225 7.21 -11.15 7.54
C GLY A 225 7.31 -11.44 9.02
N SER A 226 6.73 -10.55 9.81
CA SER A 226 6.67 -10.64 11.26
C SER A 226 5.29 -10.20 11.77
N GLY A 227 4.97 -10.57 13.00
CA GLY A 227 3.70 -10.20 13.64
C GLY A 227 3.36 -11.15 14.77
N ASP A 228 2.27 -10.85 15.48
CA ASP A 228 1.86 -11.54 16.70
C ASP A 228 1.53 -13.02 16.46
N LEU A 229 1.14 -13.39 15.23
CA LEU A 229 0.83 -14.78 14.87
C LEU A 229 2.05 -15.60 14.42
N ALA A 230 3.25 -14.99 14.30
CA ALA A 230 4.41 -15.68 13.75
C ALA A 230 4.80 -16.95 14.52
N ALA A 231 4.75 -16.92 15.85
CA ALA A 231 5.11 -18.07 16.70
C ALA A 231 4.08 -19.21 16.61
N SER A 232 2.79 -18.88 16.70
CA SER A 232 1.70 -19.87 16.63
C SER A 232 1.62 -20.52 15.25
N LEU A 233 1.80 -19.76 14.17
CA LEU A 233 1.85 -20.29 12.80
C LEU A 233 3.00 -21.28 12.60
N ARG A 234 4.20 -20.95 13.10
CA ARG A 234 5.37 -21.85 13.03
C ARG A 234 5.10 -23.14 13.78
N GLN A 235 4.64 -23.07 15.01
CA GLN A 235 4.31 -24.23 15.83
C GLN A 235 3.26 -25.12 15.14
N LYS A 236 2.22 -24.51 14.57
CA LYS A 236 1.18 -25.22 13.81
C LYS A 236 1.80 -25.92 12.59
N ALA A 237 2.59 -25.20 11.80
CA ALA A 237 3.23 -25.75 10.60
C ALA A 237 4.20 -26.92 10.93
N GLU A 238 5.02 -26.80 11.96
CA GLU A 238 5.92 -27.88 12.43
C GLU A 238 5.14 -29.15 12.81
N THR A 239 3.93 -28.99 13.35
CA THR A 239 3.08 -30.12 13.74
C THR A 239 2.41 -30.79 12.54
N VAL A 240 1.89 -30.01 11.57
CA VAL A 240 1.02 -30.52 10.49
C VAL A 240 1.73 -30.68 9.16
N ALA A 241 2.91 -30.09 8.99
CA ALA A 241 3.74 -30.12 7.79
C ALA A 241 5.24 -30.25 8.14
N PRO A 242 5.67 -31.31 8.86
CA PRO A 242 7.05 -31.48 9.29
C PRO A 242 8.01 -31.77 8.13
N ASP A 243 7.49 -31.94 6.92
CA ASP A 243 8.23 -32.16 5.67
C ASP A 243 8.93 -30.90 5.11
N GLY A 244 8.78 -29.75 5.77
CA GLY A 244 9.37 -28.48 5.35
C GLY A 244 8.70 -27.82 4.15
N SER A 245 7.51 -28.28 3.78
CA SER A 245 6.68 -27.65 2.73
C SER A 245 6.19 -26.26 3.13
N VAL A 246 6.14 -25.94 4.43
CA VAL A 246 5.83 -24.61 4.94
C VAL A 246 7.08 -23.94 5.49
N ARG A 247 7.40 -22.77 4.97
CA ARG A 247 8.64 -22.04 5.31
C ARG A 247 8.32 -20.66 5.86
N PHE A 248 9.17 -20.16 6.77
CA PHE A 248 9.06 -18.84 7.35
C PHE A 248 10.37 -18.08 7.27
N ALA A 249 10.30 -16.87 6.71
CA ALA A 249 11.39 -15.91 6.74
C ALA A 249 10.98 -14.65 7.52
N PRO A 250 11.92 -13.98 8.20
CA PRO A 250 11.64 -12.70 8.84
C PRO A 250 11.27 -11.64 7.80
N ALA A 251 10.78 -10.48 8.27
CA ALA A 251 10.62 -9.33 7.40
C ALA A 251 11.98 -8.95 6.78
N VAL A 252 11.98 -8.75 5.47
CA VAL A 252 13.16 -8.40 4.68
C VAL A 252 13.11 -6.93 4.26
N HIS A 253 14.25 -6.40 3.85
CA HIS A 253 14.32 -5.08 3.24
C HIS A 253 13.61 -5.09 1.86
N ASN A 254 12.94 -3.99 1.50
CA ASN A 254 12.18 -3.90 0.25
C ASN A 254 13.00 -4.28 -0.99
N ALA A 255 14.28 -3.94 -1.03
CA ALA A 255 15.17 -4.28 -2.14
C ALA A 255 15.39 -5.80 -2.34
N SER A 256 15.08 -6.62 -1.33
CA SER A 256 15.19 -8.09 -1.41
C SER A 256 13.88 -8.78 -1.80
N VAL A 257 12.77 -8.05 -1.80
CA VAL A 257 11.44 -8.62 -2.13
C VAL A 257 11.36 -9.13 -3.58
N PRO A 258 11.91 -8.42 -4.60
CA PRO A 258 11.85 -8.87 -5.98
C PRO A 258 12.40 -10.29 -6.17
N GLU A 259 13.58 -10.59 -5.65
CA GLU A 259 14.21 -11.91 -5.78
C GLU A 259 13.37 -13.03 -5.14
N LEU A 260 12.70 -12.76 -4.02
CA LEU A 260 11.82 -13.72 -3.37
C LEU A 260 10.55 -13.98 -4.20
N LEU A 261 10.01 -12.95 -4.84
CA LEU A 261 8.90 -13.10 -5.77
C LEU A 261 9.32 -13.89 -7.00
N TRP A 262 10.48 -13.61 -7.61
CA TRP A 262 10.97 -14.34 -8.78
C TRP A 262 11.17 -15.85 -8.55
N ARG A 263 11.37 -16.27 -7.30
CA ARG A 263 11.48 -17.69 -6.88
C ARG A 263 10.13 -18.33 -6.58
N SER A 264 9.03 -17.63 -6.84
CA SER A 264 7.68 -18.08 -6.52
C SER A 264 6.81 -18.09 -7.77
N HIS A 265 5.68 -18.81 -7.70
CA HIS A 265 4.72 -18.92 -8.79
C HIS A 265 3.45 -18.14 -8.49
N THR A 266 2.97 -18.17 -7.26
CA THR A 266 1.72 -17.52 -6.86
C THR A 266 1.87 -16.76 -5.54
N LEU A 267 1.57 -15.46 -5.57
CA LEU A 267 1.33 -14.69 -4.34
C LEU A 267 -0.08 -14.96 -3.83
N VAL A 268 -0.23 -15.17 -2.52
CA VAL A 268 -1.55 -15.27 -1.88
C VAL A 268 -1.73 -14.16 -0.86
N LEU A 269 -2.74 -13.30 -1.03
CA LEU A 269 -3.11 -12.22 -0.12
C LEU A 269 -4.56 -12.41 0.35
N PRO A 270 -4.82 -13.25 1.38
CA PRO A 270 -6.15 -13.64 1.82
C PRO A 270 -6.76 -12.65 2.82
N SER A 271 -6.30 -11.41 2.85
CA SER A 271 -6.62 -10.42 3.88
C SER A 271 -8.12 -10.21 4.04
N LEU A 272 -8.60 -10.25 5.29
CA LEU A 272 -9.97 -9.86 5.66
C LEU A 272 -10.18 -8.37 5.39
N GLU A 273 -9.12 -7.60 5.61
CA GLU A 273 -9.10 -6.16 5.42
C GLU A 273 -7.71 -5.71 4.97
N GLU A 274 -7.66 -5.05 3.82
CA GLU A 274 -6.46 -4.45 3.26
C GLU A 274 -6.83 -3.16 2.55
N VAL A 275 -6.17 -2.06 2.89
CA VAL A 275 -6.48 -0.76 2.28
C VAL A 275 -6.21 -0.76 0.77
N TRP A 276 -5.08 -1.33 0.35
CA TRP A 276 -4.75 -1.54 -1.06
C TRP A 276 -4.17 -2.94 -1.29
N GLY A 277 -2.96 -3.20 -0.80
CA GLY A 277 -2.21 -4.43 -1.01
C GLY A 277 -1.15 -4.27 -2.10
N LEU A 278 -0.19 -3.35 -1.91
CA LEU A 278 0.88 -3.06 -2.88
C LEU A 278 1.66 -4.29 -3.32
N VAL A 279 1.78 -5.30 -2.45
CA VAL A 279 2.44 -6.56 -2.77
C VAL A 279 1.79 -7.31 -3.95
N VAL A 280 0.51 -7.05 -4.23
CA VAL A 280 -0.18 -7.57 -5.44
C VAL A 280 0.41 -6.95 -6.69
N ASN A 281 0.64 -5.62 -6.67
CA ASN A 281 1.29 -4.94 -7.79
C ASN A 281 2.71 -5.49 -8.03
N GLU A 282 3.44 -5.69 -6.94
CA GLU A 282 4.82 -6.20 -6.93
C GLU A 282 4.88 -7.62 -7.53
N ALA A 283 4.00 -8.50 -7.08
CA ALA A 283 3.92 -9.87 -7.57
C ALA A 283 3.49 -9.95 -9.04
N LEU A 284 2.50 -9.16 -9.45
CA LEU A 284 2.09 -9.10 -10.85
C LEU A 284 3.23 -8.56 -11.73
N ALA A 285 3.97 -7.53 -11.27
CA ALA A 285 5.13 -7.00 -12.00
C ALA A 285 6.25 -8.04 -12.14
N ALA A 286 6.39 -8.94 -11.16
CA ALA A 286 7.30 -10.08 -11.17
C ALA A 286 6.81 -11.24 -12.07
N GLY A 287 5.61 -11.14 -12.66
CA GLY A 287 5.02 -12.16 -13.53
C GLY A 287 4.34 -13.31 -12.79
N LEU A 288 4.07 -13.18 -11.49
CA LEU A 288 3.39 -14.21 -10.71
C LEU A 288 1.89 -14.25 -10.99
N HIS A 289 1.29 -15.39 -10.74
CA HIS A 289 -0.14 -15.46 -10.42
C HIS A 289 -0.40 -14.82 -9.06
N VAL A 290 -1.63 -14.32 -8.86
CA VAL A 290 -2.05 -13.70 -7.61
C VAL A 290 -3.42 -14.23 -7.19
N VAL A 291 -3.49 -14.80 -6.00
CA VAL A 291 -4.75 -15.08 -5.29
C VAL A 291 -4.96 -13.93 -4.30
N VAL A 292 -6.04 -13.19 -4.44
CA VAL A 292 -6.33 -12.01 -3.63
C VAL A 292 -7.76 -12.05 -3.13
N ALA A 293 -7.93 -11.83 -1.82
CA ALA A 293 -9.27 -11.74 -1.23
C ALA A 293 -9.96 -10.41 -1.58
N GLU A 294 -11.30 -10.45 -1.71
CA GLU A 294 -12.14 -9.29 -2.01
C GLU A 294 -12.01 -8.14 -0.99
N GLY A 295 -11.58 -8.45 0.24
CA GLY A 295 -11.27 -7.48 1.29
C GLY A 295 -10.06 -6.58 1.00
N ALA A 296 -9.25 -6.88 -0.02
CA ALA A 296 -8.14 -6.05 -0.45
C ALA A 296 -8.60 -4.99 -1.45
N GLY A 297 -8.26 -3.71 -1.20
CA GLY A 297 -8.68 -2.58 -2.04
C GLY A 297 -8.25 -2.70 -3.50
N VAL A 298 -7.14 -3.37 -3.77
CA VAL A 298 -6.62 -3.62 -5.13
C VAL A 298 -7.45 -4.65 -5.90
N ALA A 299 -8.15 -5.57 -5.22
CA ALA A 299 -8.79 -6.74 -5.83
C ALA A 299 -9.73 -6.38 -7.00
N SER A 300 -10.59 -5.38 -6.81
CA SER A 300 -11.50 -4.92 -7.88
C SER A 300 -10.76 -4.31 -9.08
N SER A 301 -9.62 -3.68 -8.84
CA SER A 301 -8.83 -2.99 -9.87
C SER A 301 -8.00 -3.93 -10.74
N VAL A 302 -7.67 -5.13 -10.23
CA VAL A 302 -6.85 -6.12 -10.95
C VAL A 302 -7.62 -7.37 -11.36
N ARG A 303 -8.90 -7.47 -11.06
CA ARG A 303 -9.75 -8.65 -11.30
C ARG A 303 -9.67 -9.21 -12.71
N THR A 304 -9.46 -8.35 -13.69
CA THR A 304 -9.41 -8.72 -15.13
C THR A 304 -7.99 -8.95 -15.65
N HIS A 305 -6.97 -8.78 -14.80
CA HIS A 305 -5.59 -9.03 -15.21
C HIS A 305 -5.32 -10.53 -15.29
N ARG A 306 -4.45 -10.93 -16.20
CA ARG A 306 -4.02 -12.33 -16.35
C ARG A 306 -3.40 -12.84 -15.06
N GLY A 307 -3.70 -14.09 -14.72
CA GLY A 307 -3.17 -14.75 -13.52
C GLY A 307 -3.74 -14.25 -12.21
N VAL A 308 -4.81 -13.43 -12.20
CA VAL A 308 -5.46 -12.95 -10.98
C VAL A 308 -6.70 -13.78 -10.65
N PHE A 309 -6.74 -14.29 -9.45
CA PHE A 309 -7.83 -15.08 -8.87
C PHE A 309 -8.37 -14.35 -7.65
N VAL A 310 -9.53 -13.71 -7.80
CA VAL A 310 -10.21 -13.00 -6.70
C VAL A 310 -11.14 -13.95 -5.98
N CYS A 311 -11.06 -14.02 -4.65
CA CYS A 311 -11.82 -14.97 -3.84
C CYS A 311 -12.41 -14.34 -2.57
N ASP A 312 -13.39 -15.01 -1.97
CA ASP A 312 -13.82 -14.76 -0.60
C ASP A 312 -12.66 -15.11 0.36
N PRO A 313 -12.48 -14.46 1.52
CA PRO A 313 -11.39 -14.75 2.44
C PRO A 313 -11.57 -16.06 3.23
N SER A 314 -12.62 -16.83 3.03
CA SER A 314 -12.79 -18.13 3.67
C SER A 314 -11.71 -19.13 3.22
N CYS A 315 -11.32 -20.02 4.13
CA CYS A 315 -10.30 -21.04 3.86
C CYS A 315 -10.61 -21.86 2.60
N VAL A 316 -11.86 -22.26 2.39
CA VAL A 316 -12.29 -23.05 1.23
C VAL A 316 -12.11 -22.26 -0.07
N SER A 317 -12.56 -21.01 -0.10
CA SER A 317 -12.46 -20.16 -1.29
C SER A 317 -11.00 -19.82 -1.65
N VAL A 318 -10.16 -19.59 -0.62
CA VAL A 318 -8.71 -19.39 -0.81
C VAL A 318 -8.07 -20.66 -1.36
N ALA A 319 -8.42 -21.86 -0.83
CA ALA A 319 -7.92 -23.16 -1.30
C ALA A 319 -8.29 -23.42 -2.76
N ASP A 320 -9.54 -23.13 -3.14
CA ASP A 320 -10.03 -23.28 -4.52
C ASP A 320 -9.28 -22.32 -5.47
N ALA A 321 -9.12 -21.05 -5.11
CA ALA A 321 -8.39 -20.08 -5.89
C ALA A 321 -6.89 -20.44 -6.04
N MET A 322 -6.27 -20.95 -4.98
CA MET A 322 -4.87 -21.45 -5.03
C MET A 322 -4.78 -22.67 -5.98
N SER A 323 -5.77 -23.57 -5.95
CA SER A 323 -5.81 -24.73 -6.85
C SER A 323 -5.98 -24.33 -8.30
N GLN A 324 -6.83 -23.34 -8.59
CA GLN A 324 -7.01 -22.77 -9.93
C GLN A 324 -5.74 -22.08 -10.42
N SER A 325 -5.10 -21.28 -9.56
CA SER A 325 -3.84 -20.62 -9.87
C SER A 325 -2.75 -21.63 -10.25
N ARG A 326 -2.60 -22.70 -9.47
CA ARG A 326 -1.65 -23.78 -9.79
C ARG A 326 -1.97 -24.49 -11.10
N ALA A 327 -3.23 -24.80 -11.34
CA ALA A 327 -3.66 -25.50 -12.55
C ALA A 327 -3.46 -24.68 -13.84
N GLY A 328 -3.58 -23.35 -13.72
CA GLY A 328 -3.38 -22.40 -14.84
C GLY A 328 -1.95 -21.86 -14.95
N TRP A 329 -1.00 -22.32 -14.15
CA TRP A 329 0.36 -21.86 -14.22
C TRP A 329 1.11 -22.49 -15.40
N GLU A 330 1.51 -21.67 -16.34
CA GLU A 330 2.27 -22.05 -17.55
C GLU A 330 3.66 -21.36 -17.57
N GLY A 331 4.08 -20.80 -16.45
CA GLY A 331 5.28 -19.98 -16.33
C GLY A 331 4.98 -18.52 -16.04
N PRO A 332 6.02 -17.70 -15.81
CA PRO A 332 5.85 -16.28 -15.49
C PRO A 332 5.13 -15.52 -16.62
N ILE A 333 4.14 -14.72 -16.24
CA ILE A 333 3.41 -13.88 -17.18
C ILE A 333 4.36 -12.85 -17.78
N GLN A 334 4.59 -12.94 -19.08
CA GLN A 334 5.36 -11.95 -19.81
C GLN A 334 4.51 -10.70 -20.05
N ASP A 335 5.09 -9.51 -19.83
CA ASP A 335 4.43 -8.21 -20.02
C ASP A 335 3.02 -8.13 -19.36
N PRO A 336 2.93 -8.32 -18.02
CA PRO A 336 1.66 -8.27 -17.31
C PRO A 336 1.06 -6.85 -17.35
N GLU A 337 -0.26 -6.78 -17.29
CA GLU A 337 -1.02 -5.53 -17.42
C GLU A 337 -0.63 -4.47 -16.38
N ILE A 338 -0.16 -4.91 -15.21
CA ILE A 338 0.25 -4.03 -14.10
C ILE A 338 1.39 -3.07 -14.49
N LEU A 339 2.22 -3.42 -15.46
CA LEU A 339 3.34 -2.58 -15.91
C LEU A 339 2.90 -1.24 -16.53
N ARG A 340 1.61 -1.11 -16.85
CA ARG A 340 1.02 0.16 -17.32
C ARG A 340 0.77 1.16 -16.18
N TYR A 341 0.75 0.70 -14.93
CA TYR A 341 0.45 1.52 -13.75
C TYR A 341 1.74 1.90 -13.04
N THR A 342 2.41 2.91 -13.57
CA THR A 342 3.68 3.39 -13.06
C THR A 342 3.51 4.53 -12.05
N PRO A 343 4.49 4.78 -11.17
CA PRO A 343 4.49 5.95 -10.29
C PRO A 343 4.37 7.28 -11.04
N GLU A 344 4.91 7.35 -12.27
CA GLU A 344 4.80 8.52 -13.13
C GLU A 344 3.36 8.82 -13.52
N ARG A 345 2.64 7.82 -14.04
CA ARG A 345 1.21 7.98 -14.38
C ARG A 345 0.37 8.34 -13.17
N PHE A 346 0.69 7.76 -12.00
CA PHE A 346 -0.01 8.14 -10.79
C PHE A 346 0.32 9.58 -10.35
N ALA A 347 1.56 10.03 -10.55
CA ALA A 347 1.96 11.42 -10.30
C ALA A 347 1.19 12.41 -11.18
N GLU A 348 0.91 12.06 -12.44
CA GLU A 348 0.10 12.89 -13.35
C GLU A 348 -1.29 13.17 -12.77
N VAL A 349 -1.94 12.17 -12.18
CA VAL A 349 -3.25 12.34 -11.51
C VAL A 349 -3.16 13.33 -10.34
N PHE A 350 -2.08 13.29 -9.56
CA PHE A 350 -1.87 14.27 -8.48
C PHE A 350 -1.63 15.67 -9.02
N ILE A 351 -0.83 15.80 -10.09
CA ILE A 351 -0.54 17.10 -10.72
C ILE A 351 -1.82 17.72 -11.28
N GLU A 352 -2.65 16.92 -11.96
CA GLU A 352 -3.97 17.34 -12.45
C GLU A 352 -4.87 17.77 -11.28
N ALA A 353 -4.97 16.97 -10.22
CA ALA A 353 -5.76 17.31 -9.04
C ALA A 353 -5.29 18.60 -8.35
N MET A 354 -3.99 18.87 -8.37
CA MET A 354 -3.41 20.11 -7.87
C MET A 354 -3.60 21.30 -8.82
N ALA A 355 -4.05 21.07 -10.07
CA ALA A 355 -4.17 22.06 -11.12
C ALA A 355 -2.86 22.87 -11.30
N LEU A 356 -1.73 22.18 -11.26
CA LEU A 356 -0.42 22.75 -11.53
C LEU A 356 -0.25 22.83 -13.06
N ASP A 357 0.00 24.02 -13.58
CA ASP A 357 0.46 24.13 -14.96
C ASP A 357 1.80 23.40 -15.11
N PRO A 358 2.00 22.60 -16.18
CA PRO A 358 3.29 21.99 -16.41
C PRO A 358 4.33 23.10 -16.50
N VAL A 359 5.42 22.96 -15.71
CA VAL A 359 6.54 23.91 -15.73
C VAL A 359 6.98 24.03 -17.19
N ARG A 360 6.78 25.21 -17.78
CA ARG A 360 7.34 25.55 -19.09
C ARG A 360 8.85 25.55 -18.92
N GLY A 361 9.50 24.47 -19.38
CA GLY A 361 10.94 24.31 -19.41
C GLY A 361 11.62 25.28 -20.36
#